data_63757d384f42fa25f89bd0cd17bbd52a
#
_entry.id   63757d384f42fa25f89bd0cd17bbd52a
#
_cell.length_a   1.000
_cell.length_b   1.000
_cell.length_c   1.000
_cell.angle_alpha   90.00
_cell.angle_beta   90.00
_cell.angle_gamma   90.00
#
_symmetry.space_group_name_H-M   'P 1'
#
loop_
_entity.id
_entity.type
_entity.pdbx_description
1 polymer ?
#
loop_
_entity_poly.entity_id
_entity_poly.type
_entity_poly.pdbx_seq_one_letter_code
_entity_poly.pdbx_strand_id
1 'polypeptide(L)'
;MGNLKYSLFIFLGACSYGILASIVKLGLQAGYSVPELTGSQYLFGLLLLLLSFPFIKKTKITLKQTAALLLTGASLSLTGILYGMSLDRNPASIAVVLLFQFTWIGILLEALYEKKMPSKAKIISSILLIIGTVFASNLINSGSHPIQAEGLIYGLLSAVTFAVFIFASGKAGKGIPTIQMSIFITFGGLLLIAAFSGPVLISGGIQLEGLWKFGLLMALFGAIFPIVFFAIGSPHLDSGLATIVGSAELPAAVAAAMLILGERISEAQTFGIVLILIGISIPQFTLKKAAKNRFST
;
A
#
# COMPACT_ATOMS: atom_id res chain seq x y z
N MET A 1 -0.92 14.02 -21.17
CA MET A 1 0.04 12.90 -21.02
C MET A 1 0.65 12.78 -19.63
N GLY A 2 0.76 13.85 -18.84
CA GLY A 2 1.39 13.84 -17.51
C GLY A 2 0.76 12.86 -16.51
N ASN A 3 -0.56 12.90 -16.34
CA ASN A 3 -1.23 12.09 -15.30
C ASN A 3 -1.10 10.58 -15.52
N LEU A 4 -1.08 10.09 -16.76
CA LEU A 4 -0.96 8.66 -17.05
C LEU A 4 0.40 8.10 -16.63
N LYS A 5 1.49 8.87 -16.83
CA LYS A 5 2.83 8.50 -16.39
C LYS A 5 2.88 8.33 -14.86
N TYR A 6 2.33 9.26 -14.12
CA TYR A 6 2.33 9.22 -12.66
C TYR A 6 1.39 8.15 -12.10
N SER A 7 0.25 7.89 -12.77
CA SER A 7 -0.60 6.74 -12.46
C SER A 7 0.12 5.42 -12.67
N LEU A 8 0.98 5.31 -13.69
CA LEU A 8 1.78 4.10 -13.91
C LEU A 8 2.76 3.85 -12.74
N PHE A 9 3.38 4.89 -12.18
CA PHE A 9 4.22 4.70 -11.00
C PHE A 9 3.42 4.19 -9.80
N ILE A 10 2.25 4.77 -9.50
CA ILE A 10 1.38 4.27 -8.43
C ILE A 10 0.96 2.83 -8.69
N PHE A 11 0.57 2.50 -9.93
CA PHE A 11 0.21 1.14 -10.32
C PHE A 11 1.35 0.14 -10.07
N LEU A 12 2.57 0.46 -10.50
CA LEU A 12 3.75 -0.40 -10.27
C LEU A 12 4.07 -0.53 -8.77
N GLY A 13 3.93 0.54 -8.00
CA GLY A 13 4.09 0.50 -6.55
C GLY A 13 3.06 -0.41 -5.87
N ALA A 14 1.81 -0.33 -6.29
CA ALA A 14 0.73 -1.19 -5.81
C ALA A 14 0.95 -2.66 -6.20
N CYS A 15 1.34 -2.93 -7.45
CA CYS A 15 1.71 -4.28 -7.88
C CYS A 15 2.86 -4.86 -7.05
N SER A 16 3.83 -4.02 -6.67
CA SER A 16 4.94 -4.44 -5.80
C SER A 16 4.44 -4.90 -4.42
N TYR A 17 3.48 -4.16 -3.81
CA TYR A 17 2.84 -4.61 -2.57
C TYR A 17 2.09 -5.94 -2.74
N GLY A 18 1.43 -6.14 -3.88
CA GLY A 18 0.79 -7.43 -4.19
C GLY A 18 1.78 -8.59 -4.19
N ILE A 19 2.96 -8.41 -4.81
CA ILE A 19 4.03 -9.42 -4.81
C ILE A 19 4.56 -9.67 -3.39
N LEU A 20 4.70 -8.61 -2.59
CA LEU A 20 5.15 -8.69 -1.21
C LEU A 20 4.34 -9.70 -0.38
N ALA A 21 3.02 -9.77 -0.57
CA ALA A 21 2.16 -10.69 0.17
C ALA A 21 2.60 -12.15 0.04
N SER A 22 3.00 -12.57 -1.18
CA SER A 22 3.52 -13.92 -1.43
C SER A 22 4.90 -14.14 -0.79
N ILE A 23 5.77 -13.13 -0.80
CA ILE A 23 7.10 -13.20 -0.16
C ILE A 23 6.95 -13.34 1.36
N VAL A 24 6.05 -12.59 1.99
CA VAL A 24 5.72 -12.70 3.42
C VAL A 24 5.26 -14.12 3.74
N LYS A 25 4.34 -14.68 2.93
CA LYS A 25 3.83 -16.05 3.14
C LYS A 25 4.94 -17.09 3.08
N LEU A 26 5.88 -16.97 2.14
CA LEU A 26 7.06 -17.85 2.08
C LEU A 26 7.95 -17.70 3.32
N GLY A 27 8.15 -16.45 3.82
CA GLY A 27 8.91 -16.21 5.04
C GLY A 27 8.28 -16.85 6.28
N LEU A 28 6.94 -16.73 6.42
CA LEU A 28 6.18 -17.38 7.51
C LEU A 28 6.28 -18.90 7.42
N GLN A 29 6.18 -19.48 6.22
CA GLN A 29 6.36 -20.94 6.00
C GLN A 29 7.78 -21.41 6.31
N ALA A 30 8.79 -20.54 6.18
CA ALA A 30 10.16 -20.80 6.58
C ALA A 30 10.40 -20.70 8.10
N GLY A 31 9.37 -20.35 8.89
CA GLY A 31 9.41 -20.31 10.35
C GLY A 31 9.70 -18.94 10.96
N TYR A 32 9.85 -17.87 10.15
CA TYR A 32 10.06 -16.51 10.67
C TYR A 32 8.75 -15.89 11.17
N SER A 33 8.84 -15.10 12.22
CA SER A 33 7.71 -14.33 12.74
C SER A 33 7.44 -13.06 11.93
N VAL A 34 6.21 -12.53 12.02
CA VAL A 34 5.85 -11.26 11.38
C VAL A 34 6.76 -10.09 11.82
N PRO A 35 7.10 -9.93 13.12
CA PRO A 35 8.05 -8.89 13.55
C PRO A 35 9.44 -9.02 12.92
N GLU A 36 9.99 -10.23 12.78
CA GLU A 36 11.29 -10.45 12.14
C GLU A 36 11.26 -10.06 10.66
N LEU A 37 10.24 -10.49 9.95
CA LEU A 37 10.06 -10.19 8.53
C LEU A 37 9.86 -8.68 8.29
N THR A 38 8.94 -8.04 9.01
CA THR A 38 8.68 -6.60 8.84
C THR A 38 9.83 -5.74 9.33
N GLY A 39 10.46 -6.10 10.45
CA GLY A 39 11.65 -5.42 10.97
C GLY A 39 12.80 -5.47 9.96
N SER A 40 13.09 -6.64 9.40
CA SER A 40 14.12 -6.80 8.38
C SER A 40 13.78 -6.05 7.08
N GLN A 41 12.51 -6.02 6.65
CA GLN A 41 12.05 -5.26 5.49
C GLN A 41 12.41 -3.78 5.60
N TYR A 42 12.02 -3.12 6.70
CA TYR A 42 12.26 -1.69 6.88
C TYR A 42 13.74 -1.39 7.14
N LEU A 43 14.45 -2.27 7.86
CA LEU A 43 15.89 -2.12 8.10
C LEU A 43 16.69 -2.20 6.79
N PHE A 44 16.54 -3.26 6.02
CA PHE A 44 17.22 -3.41 4.73
C PHE A 44 16.76 -2.35 3.72
N GLY A 45 15.47 -1.99 3.72
CA GLY A 45 14.94 -0.91 2.89
C GLY A 45 15.62 0.42 3.17
N LEU A 46 15.78 0.77 4.45
CA LEU A 46 16.48 1.99 4.85
C LEU A 46 17.97 1.94 4.48
N LEU A 47 18.66 0.82 4.75
CA LEU A 47 20.08 0.65 4.40
C LEU A 47 20.32 0.82 2.91
N LEU A 48 19.51 0.16 2.07
CA LEU A 48 19.62 0.26 0.60
C LEU A 48 19.34 1.68 0.10
N LEU A 49 18.32 2.37 0.65
CA LEU A 49 18.05 3.77 0.31
C LEU A 49 19.20 4.70 0.75
N LEU A 50 19.82 4.45 1.93
CA LEU A 50 20.94 5.22 2.42
C LEU A 50 22.19 5.04 1.54
N LEU A 51 22.41 3.86 0.94
CA LEU A 51 23.50 3.65 -0.03
C LEU A 51 23.36 4.55 -1.25
N SER A 52 22.14 4.92 -1.64
CA SER A 52 21.90 5.86 -2.75
C SER A 52 22.03 7.33 -2.35
N PHE A 53 22.03 7.65 -1.04
CA PHE A 53 22.00 9.01 -0.52
C PHE A 53 23.20 9.90 -0.91
N PRO A 54 24.47 9.40 -1.03
CA PRO A 54 25.59 10.20 -1.51
C PRO A 54 25.43 10.69 -2.95
N PHE A 55 24.68 9.97 -3.78
CA PHE A 55 24.58 10.19 -5.23
C PHE A 55 23.40 11.07 -5.65
N ILE A 56 22.56 11.50 -4.69
CA ILE A 56 21.37 12.30 -4.98
C ILE A 56 21.58 13.79 -4.67
N LYS A 57 20.85 14.64 -5.41
CA LYS A 57 20.71 16.05 -5.03
C LYS A 57 19.94 16.14 -3.72
N LYS A 58 20.49 16.88 -2.76
CA LYS A 58 19.89 17.09 -1.44
C LYS A 58 19.28 18.47 -1.36
N THR A 59 18.12 18.59 -0.74
CA THR A 59 17.51 19.87 -0.40
C THR A 59 17.43 20.03 1.12
N LYS A 60 17.48 21.25 1.59
CA LYS A 60 17.23 21.54 3.00
C LYS A 60 15.78 21.20 3.32
N ILE A 61 15.57 20.42 4.35
CA ILE A 61 14.24 20.01 4.82
C ILE A 61 13.96 20.72 6.13
N THR A 62 12.78 21.30 6.26
CA THR A 62 12.33 21.92 7.51
C THR A 62 11.90 20.85 8.51
N LEU A 63 11.96 21.18 9.81
CA LEU A 63 11.50 20.27 10.87
C LEU A 63 10.05 19.84 10.66
N LYS A 64 9.18 20.73 10.17
CA LYS A 64 7.79 20.41 9.85
C LYS A 64 7.68 19.36 8.72
N GLN A 65 8.48 19.50 7.66
CA GLN A 65 8.51 18.53 6.57
C GLN A 65 9.08 17.18 7.04
N THR A 66 10.15 17.20 7.84
CA THR A 66 10.71 15.98 8.43
C THR A 66 9.66 15.23 9.25
N ALA A 67 8.98 15.92 10.17
CA ALA A 67 7.93 15.32 10.98
C ALA A 67 6.79 14.76 10.11
N ALA A 68 6.35 15.49 9.07
CA ALA A 68 5.32 15.03 8.17
C ALA A 68 5.72 13.75 7.40
N LEU A 69 6.98 13.65 6.95
CA LEU A 69 7.49 12.46 6.26
C LEU A 69 7.63 11.26 7.21
N LEU A 70 8.13 11.48 8.43
CA LEU A 70 8.21 10.43 9.44
C LEU A 70 6.82 9.90 9.81
N LEU A 71 5.84 10.79 10.00
CA LEU A 71 4.45 10.41 10.26
C LEU A 71 3.81 9.67 9.08
N THR A 72 4.15 10.05 7.84
CA THR A 72 3.72 9.33 6.64
C THR A 72 4.23 7.88 6.66
N GLY A 73 5.50 7.69 7.01
CA GLY A 73 6.08 6.35 7.14
C GLY A 73 5.51 5.55 8.31
N ALA A 74 5.30 6.20 9.45
CA ALA A 74 4.63 5.59 10.60
C ALA A 74 3.20 5.15 10.26
N SER A 75 2.47 5.95 9.47
CA SER A 75 1.12 5.58 9.01
C SER A 75 1.14 4.30 8.16
N LEU A 76 2.13 4.15 7.27
CA LEU A 76 2.28 2.95 6.43
C LEU A 76 2.59 1.70 7.28
N SER A 77 3.55 1.78 8.19
CA SER A 77 3.89 0.64 9.05
C SER A 77 2.78 0.32 10.06
N LEU A 78 2.05 1.32 10.55
CA LEU A 78 0.85 1.11 11.36
C LEU A 78 -0.24 0.36 10.58
N THR A 79 -0.38 0.63 9.26
CA THR A 79 -1.26 -0.16 8.39
C THR A 79 -0.90 -1.65 8.45
N GLY A 80 0.38 -1.98 8.29
CA GLY A 80 0.84 -3.38 8.34
C GLY A 80 0.57 -4.06 9.69
N ILE A 81 0.80 -3.36 10.80
CA ILE A 81 0.52 -3.86 12.16
C ILE A 81 -0.99 -4.13 12.34
N LEU A 82 -1.82 -3.13 12.04
CA LEU A 82 -3.28 -3.24 12.20
C LEU A 82 -3.88 -4.31 11.28
N TYR A 83 -3.39 -4.39 10.03
CA TYR A 83 -3.79 -5.43 9.11
C TYR A 83 -3.41 -6.83 9.62
N GLY A 84 -2.19 -6.99 10.14
CA GLY A 84 -1.74 -8.21 10.78
C GLY A 84 -2.62 -8.60 11.97
N MET A 85 -2.99 -7.64 12.83
CA MET A 85 -3.91 -7.88 13.96
C MET A 85 -5.32 -8.27 13.49
N SER A 86 -5.78 -7.75 12.35
CA SER A 86 -7.05 -8.16 11.74
C SER A 86 -6.99 -9.60 11.21
N LEU A 87 -5.87 -9.97 10.55
CA LEU A 87 -5.63 -11.32 10.05
C LEU A 87 -5.55 -12.38 11.15
N ASP A 88 -5.02 -12.00 12.30
CA ASP A 88 -4.92 -12.88 13.47
C ASP A 88 -6.30 -13.26 14.07
N ARG A 89 -7.30 -12.39 13.89
CA ARG A 89 -8.64 -12.53 14.46
C ARG A 89 -9.73 -12.94 13.47
N ASN A 90 -9.53 -12.66 12.19
CA ASN A 90 -10.53 -12.88 11.15
C ASN A 90 -9.91 -13.60 9.94
N PRO A 91 -10.73 -14.30 9.14
CA PRO A 91 -10.28 -14.85 7.87
C PRO A 91 -9.60 -13.80 6.98
N ALA A 92 -8.56 -14.20 6.26
CA ALA A 92 -7.80 -13.31 5.40
C ALA A 92 -8.68 -12.59 4.36
N SER A 93 -9.71 -13.27 3.85
CA SER A 93 -10.70 -12.69 2.94
C SER A 93 -11.41 -11.46 3.52
N ILE A 94 -11.79 -11.52 4.80
CA ILE A 94 -12.43 -10.40 5.50
C ILE A 94 -11.42 -9.27 5.73
N ALA A 95 -10.23 -9.59 6.23
CA ALA A 95 -9.19 -8.60 6.49
C ALA A 95 -8.82 -7.82 5.20
N VAL A 96 -8.71 -8.51 4.06
CA VAL A 96 -8.46 -7.89 2.75
C VAL A 96 -9.61 -6.95 2.36
N VAL A 97 -10.87 -7.39 2.46
CA VAL A 97 -12.02 -6.53 2.15
C VAL A 97 -12.04 -5.28 3.01
N LEU A 98 -11.70 -5.41 4.29
CA LEU A 98 -11.62 -4.27 5.22
C LEU A 98 -10.48 -3.32 4.85
N LEU A 99 -9.27 -3.82 4.57
CA LEU A 99 -8.15 -2.99 4.13
C LEU A 99 -8.53 -2.20 2.87
N PHE A 100 -9.16 -2.84 1.89
CA PHE A 100 -9.50 -2.19 0.62
C PHE A 100 -10.59 -1.11 0.74
N GLN A 101 -11.18 -0.92 1.92
CA GLN A 101 -11.98 0.28 2.21
C GLN A 101 -11.14 1.57 2.11
N PHE A 102 -9.80 1.51 2.09
CA PHE A 102 -8.94 2.66 1.86
C PHE A 102 -9.28 3.43 0.57
N THR A 103 -9.88 2.79 -0.41
CA THR A 103 -10.22 3.39 -1.71
C THR A 103 -11.22 4.54 -1.59
N TRP A 104 -12.36 4.31 -0.93
CA TRP A 104 -13.35 5.36 -0.72
C TRP A 104 -12.95 6.31 0.42
N ILE A 105 -12.21 5.82 1.43
CA ILE A 105 -11.67 6.66 2.50
C ILE A 105 -10.69 7.68 1.91
N GLY A 106 -9.81 7.29 0.98
CA GLY A 106 -8.90 8.20 0.30
C GLY A 106 -9.62 9.26 -0.56
N ILE A 107 -10.70 8.87 -1.22
CA ILE A 107 -11.58 9.81 -1.95
C ILE A 107 -12.25 10.80 -0.97
N LEU A 108 -12.70 10.31 0.18
CA LEU A 108 -13.30 11.15 1.22
C LEU A 108 -12.27 12.13 1.81
N LEU A 109 -11.06 11.67 2.12
CA LEU A 109 -9.97 12.52 2.61
C LEU A 109 -9.65 13.65 1.62
N GLU A 110 -9.61 13.32 0.32
CA GLU A 110 -9.43 14.34 -0.71
C GLU A 110 -10.60 15.34 -0.72
N ALA A 111 -11.83 14.86 -0.72
CA ALA A 111 -13.03 15.69 -0.76
C ALA A 111 -13.09 16.67 0.43
N LEU A 112 -12.75 16.17 1.64
CA LEU A 112 -12.69 16.99 2.86
C LEU A 112 -11.56 18.03 2.80
N TYR A 113 -10.39 17.65 2.30
CA TYR A 113 -9.23 18.55 2.18
C TYR A 113 -9.45 19.64 1.14
N GLU A 114 -9.96 19.27 -0.03
CA GLU A 114 -10.20 20.20 -1.14
C GLU A 114 -11.54 20.94 -1.05
N LYS A 115 -12.39 20.54 -0.10
CA LYS A 115 -13.77 21.04 0.06
C LYS A 115 -14.59 20.95 -1.23
N LYS A 116 -14.42 19.85 -1.97
CA LYS A 116 -15.09 19.57 -3.25
C LYS A 116 -15.68 18.18 -3.25
N MET A 117 -16.85 18.05 -3.88
CA MET A 117 -17.47 16.72 -4.06
C MET A 117 -16.67 15.85 -5.04
N PRO A 118 -16.55 14.54 -4.78
CA PRO A 118 -15.90 13.63 -5.69
C PRO A 118 -16.60 13.60 -7.05
N SER A 119 -15.83 13.41 -8.13
CA SER A 119 -16.41 13.26 -9.46
C SER A 119 -17.22 11.95 -9.57
N LYS A 120 -18.23 11.94 -10.44
CA LYS A 120 -19.04 10.73 -10.72
C LYS A 120 -18.15 9.53 -11.11
N ALA A 121 -17.07 9.77 -11.85
CA ALA A 121 -16.11 8.73 -12.22
C ALA A 121 -15.43 8.09 -11.00
N LYS A 122 -15.02 8.88 -10.00
CA LYS A 122 -14.42 8.37 -8.76
C LYS A 122 -15.44 7.56 -7.94
N ILE A 123 -16.68 8.01 -7.86
CA ILE A 123 -17.74 7.30 -7.13
C ILE A 123 -18.04 5.95 -7.79
N ILE A 124 -18.26 5.91 -9.11
CA ILE A 124 -18.51 4.67 -9.84
C ILE A 124 -17.31 3.72 -9.71
N SER A 125 -16.10 4.24 -9.85
CA SER A 125 -14.86 3.50 -9.65
C SER A 125 -14.82 2.85 -8.27
N SER A 126 -15.08 3.62 -7.21
CA SER A 126 -15.08 3.12 -5.83
C SER A 126 -16.09 1.98 -5.60
N ILE A 127 -17.29 2.09 -6.16
CA ILE A 127 -18.31 1.03 -6.09
C ILE A 127 -17.80 -0.25 -6.78
N LEU A 128 -17.24 -0.13 -7.98
CA LEU A 128 -16.68 -1.28 -8.70
C LEU A 128 -15.51 -1.92 -7.96
N LEU A 129 -14.65 -1.10 -7.33
CA LEU A 129 -13.53 -1.59 -6.53
C LEU A 129 -14.01 -2.36 -5.29
N ILE A 130 -15.02 -1.87 -4.57
CA ILE A 130 -15.59 -2.57 -3.41
C ILE A 130 -16.19 -3.91 -3.84
N ILE A 131 -17.04 -3.92 -4.87
CA ILE A 131 -17.63 -5.16 -5.39
C ILE A 131 -16.54 -6.11 -5.87
N GLY A 132 -15.59 -5.63 -6.67
CA GLY A 132 -14.49 -6.42 -7.18
C GLY A 132 -13.62 -7.01 -6.07
N THR A 133 -13.40 -6.26 -4.98
CA THR A 133 -12.63 -6.76 -3.83
C THR A 133 -13.33 -7.92 -3.11
N VAL A 134 -14.65 -7.86 -2.95
CA VAL A 134 -15.43 -8.95 -2.34
C VAL A 134 -15.26 -10.25 -3.14
N PHE A 135 -15.33 -10.17 -4.46
CA PHE A 135 -15.12 -11.35 -5.33
C PHE A 135 -13.64 -11.80 -5.35
N ALA A 136 -12.70 -10.87 -5.51
CA ALA A 136 -11.27 -11.19 -5.64
C ALA A 136 -10.65 -11.72 -4.33
N SER A 137 -11.20 -11.35 -3.17
CA SER A 137 -10.76 -11.85 -1.86
C SER A 137 -11.22 -13.29 -1.57
N ASN A 138 -12.03 -13.90 -2.45
CA ASN A 138 -12.64 -15.21 -2.24
C ASN A 138 -13.57 -15.30 -1.02
N LEU A 139 -14.10 -14.17 -0.55
CA LEU A 139 -14.95 -14.09 0.64
C LEU A 139 -16.19 -15.01 0.54
N ILE A 140 -16.75 -15.15 -0.66
CA ILE A 140 -17.94 -15.95 -0.93
C ILE A 140 -17.71 -17.44 -0.65
N ASN A 141 -16.48 -17.94 -0.83
CA ASN A 141 -16.12 -19.34 -0.65
C ASN A 141 -15.41 -19.62 0.68
N SER A 142 -15.24 -18.62 1.55
CA SER A 142 -14.41 -18.72 2.76
C SER A 142 -15.03 -19.51 3.91
N GLY A 143 -16.25 -20.02 3.78
CA GLY A 143 -16.92 -20.76 4.84
C GLY A 143 -17.41 -19.91 6.02
N SER A 144 -18.11 -20.51 6.96
CA SER A 144 -18.65 -19.83 8.16
C SER A 144 -17.62 -19.85 9.29
N HIS A 145 -16.63 -18.96 9.24
CA HIS A 145 -15.74 -18.73 10.39
C HIS A 145 -16.32 -17.64 11.30
N PRO A 146 -16.18 -17.79 12.64
CA PRO A 146 -16.63 -16.77 13.57
C PRO A 146 -15.86 -15.46 13.30
N ILE A 147 -16.62 -14.37 13.15
CA ILE A 147 -16.07 -13.03 12.92
C ILE A 147 -15.93 -12.34 14.29
N GLN A 148 -14.71 -11.89 14.59
CA GLN A 148 -14.42 -11.14 15.80
C GLN A 148 -14.50 -9.63 15.55
N ALA A 149 -15.28 -8.93 16.37
CA ALA A 149 -15.48 -7.47 16.23
C ALA A 149 -14.16 -6.68 16.33
N GLU A 150 -13.24 -7.09 17.21
CA GLU A 150 -11.93 -6.46 17.32
C GLU A 150 -11.15 -6.52 16.00
N GLY A 151 -11.16 -7.68 15.32
CA GLY A 151 -10.51 -7.84 14.02
C GLY A 151 -11.14 -6.98 12.93
N LEU A 152 -12.46 -6.71 12.99
CA LEU A 152 -13.12 -5.77 12.08
C LEU A 152 -12.63 -4.33 12.32
N ILE A 153 -12.50 -3.92 13.58
CA ILE A 153 -11.99 -2.59 13.94
C ILE A 153 -10.55 -2.41 13.43
N TYR A 154 -9.68 -3.38 13.68
CA TYR A 154 -8.29 -3.32 13.20
C TYR A 154 -8.21 -3.27 11.67
N GLY A 155 -9.02 -4.04 10.97
CA GLY A 155 -9.07 -4.01 9.50
C GLY A 155 -9.52 -2.65 8.96
N LEU A 156 -10.55 -2.04 9.53
CA LEU A 156 -10.99 -0.69 9.13
C LEU A 156 -9.96 0.39 9.49
N LEU A 157 -9.32 0.30 10.66
CA LEU A 157 -8.25 1.23 11.03
C LEU A 157 -7.04 1.09 10.09
N SER A 158 -6.72 -0.12 9.63
CA SER A 158 -5.67 -0.32 8.62
C SER A 158 -6.00 0.38 7.31
N ALA A 159 -7.27 0.37 6.88
CA ALA A 159 -7.72 1.11 5.70
C ALA A 159 -7.56 2.63 5.87
N VAL A 160 -7.90 3.15 7.04
CA VAL A 160 -7.72 4.59 7.35
C VAL A 160 -6.24 4.98 7.28
N THR A 161 -5.37 4.21 7.95
CA THR A 161 -3.92 4.52 7.97
C THR A 161 -3.28 4.39 6.59
N PHE A 162 -3.72 3.44 5.76
CA PHE A 162 -3.24 3.32 4.39
C PHE A 162 -3.71 4.47 3.50
N ALA A 163 -4.97 4.88 3.61
CA ALA A 163 -5.48 6.06 2.92
C ALA A 163 -4.72 7.33 3.33
N VAL A 164 -4.41 7.48 4.63
CA VAL A 164 -3.59 8.60 5.14
C VAL A 164 -2.17 8.55 4.56
N PHE A 165 -1.54 7.36 4.48
CA PHE A 165 -0.23 7.21 3.83
C PHE A 165 -0.25 7.70 2.38
N ILE A 166 -1.21 7.26 1.57
CA ILE A 166 -1.32 7.66 0.16
C ILE A 166 -1.55 9.18 0.04
N PHE A 167 -2.47 9.71 0.85
CA PHE A 167 -2.78 11.15 0.89
C PHE A 167 -1.55 11.98 1.31
N ALA A 168 -0.89 11.60 2.39
CA ALA A 168 0.26 12.30 2.94
C ALA A 168 1.48 12.22 2.00
N SER A 169 1.70 11.08 1.33
CA SER A 169 2.76 10.91 0.31
C SER A 169 2.65 11.95 -0.81
N GLY A 170 1.42 12.36 -1.18
CA GLY A 170 1.18 13.41 -2.17
C GLY A 170 1.43 14.83 -1.67
N LYS A 171 1.41 15.07 -0.36
CA LYS A 171 1.43 16.44 0.22
C LYS A 171 2.71 16.75 1.00
N ALA A 172 3.25 15.78 1.75
CA ALA A 172 4.37 16.00 2.68
C ALA A 172 5.70 16.31 1.99
N GLY A 173 5.93 15.78 0.79
CA GLY A 173 7.22 15.80 0.11
C GLY A 173 7.38 16.87 -0.97
N LYS A 174 6.51 17.90 -1.05
CA LYS A 174 6.61 18.90 -2.10
C LYS A 174 7.98 19.61 -2.08
N GLY A 175 8.68 19.54 -3.22
CA GLY A 175 10.00 20.16 -3.39
C GLY A 175 11.17 19.35 -2.83
N ILE A 176 10.93 18.17 -2.27
CA ILE A 176 11.95 17.26 -1.76
C ILE A 176 12.26 16.20 -2.81
N PRO A 177 13.54 15.89 -3.11
CA PRO A 177 13.90 14.81 -4.01
C PRO A 177 13.34 13.47 -3.54
N THR A 178 12.83 12.66 -4.48
CA THR A 178 12.10 11.41 -4.21
C THR A 178 12.85 10.47 -3.27
N ILE A 179 14.14 10.21 -3.54
CA ILE A 179 14.92 9.29 -2.70
C ILE A 179 15.09 9.86 -1.29
N GLN A 180 15.34 11.18 -1.15
CA GLN A 180 15.44 11.82 0.15
C GLN A 180 14.12 11.71 0.92
N MET A 181 12.98 11.92 0.25
CA MET A 181 11.63 11.71 0.80
C MET A 181 11.44 10.26 1.24
N SER A 182 11.80 9.29 0.39
CA SER A 182 11.66 7.86 0.68
C SER A 182 12.47 7.42 1.89
N ILE A 183 13.68 7.96 2.08
CA ILE A 183 14.50 7.67 3.27
C ILE A 183 13.76 8.07 4.55
N PHE A 184 13.19 9.28 4.60
CA PHE A 184 12.46 9.73 5.80
C PHE A 184 11.17 8.93 6.03
N ILE A 185 10.45 8.57 4.98
CA ILE A 185 9.26 7.72 5.08
C ILE A 185 9.67 6.34 5.62
N THR A 186 10.68 5.70 5.04
CA THR A 186 11.13 4.37 5.49
C THR A 186 11.67 4.42 6.91
N PHE A 187 12.39 5.48 7.28
CA PHE A 187 12.89 5.67 8.65
C PHE A 187 11.74 5.84 9.65
N GLY A 188 10.71 6.64 9.32
CA GLY A 188 9.51 6.77 10.15
C GLY A 188 8.79 5.44 10.35
N GLY A 189 8.71 4.62 9.31
CA GLY A 189 8.19 3.25 9.40
C GLY A 189 9.01 2.35 10.31
N LEU A 190 10.33 2.38 10.17
CA LEU A 190 11.26 1.62 11.01
C LEU A 190 11.13 2.01 12.50
N LEU A 191 11.03 3.30 12.81
CA LEU A 191 10.85 3.79 14.18
C LEU A 191 9.58 3.23 14.81
N LEU A 192 8.47 3.20 14.08
CA LEU A 192 7.22 2.64 14.59
C LEU A 192 7.34 1.12 14.79
N ILE A 193 7.88 0.39 13.82
CA ILE A 193 8.10 -1.07 13.95
C ILE A 193 9.02 -1.36 15.14
N ALA A 194 10.10 -0.62 15.33
CA ALA A 194 11.00 -0.80 16.46
C ALA A 194 10.29 -0.55 17.82
N ALA A 195 9.39 0.44 17.88
CA ALA A 195 8.64 0.73 19.10
C ALA A 195 7.62 -0.38 19.45
N PHE A 196 6.93 -0.96 18.44
CA PHE A 196 5.91 -1.99 18.67
C PHE A 196 6.50 -3.40 18.74
N SER A 197 7.44 -3.74 17.87
CA SER A 197 7.98 -5.10 17.73
C SER A 197 9.32 -5.28 18.40
N GLY A 198 10.04 -4.19 18.72
CA GLY A 198 11.36 -4.24 19.37
C GLY A 198 11.37 -5.01 20.68
N PRO A 199 10.43 -4.80 21.62
CA PRO A 199 10.37 -5.57 22.86
C PRO A 199 10.21 -7.08 22.61
N VAL A 200 9.39 -7.48 21.63
CA VAL A 200 9.16 -8.90 21.29
C VAL A 200 10.42 -9.50 20.66
N LEU A 201 11.08 -8.77 19.77
CA LEU A 201 12.32 -9.22 19.13
C LEU A 201 13.47 -9.37 20.13
N ILE A 202 13.58 -8.46 21.09
CA ILE A 202 14.63 -8.52 22.10
C ILE A 202 14.40 -9.68 23.09
N SER A 203 13.15 -9.91 23.51
CA SER A 203 12.82 -10.96 24.50
C SER A 203 12.77 -12.35 23.88
N GLY A 204 12.31 -12.48 22.64
CA GLY A 204 12.15 -13.76 21.94
C GLY A 204 13.39 -14.25 21.20
N GLY A 205 14.40 -13.40 21.05
CA GLY A 205 15.54 -13.63 20.15
C GLY A 205 15.15 -13.41 18.68
N ILE A 206 16.14 -13.26 17.82
CA ILE A 206 15.95 -13.10 16.38
C ILE A 206 16.60 -14.28 15.68
N GLN A 207 15.84 -14.99 14.86
CA GLN A 207 16.36 -16.06 14.00
C GLN A 207 17.06 -15.42 12.78
N LEU A 208 18.35 -15.10 12.92
CA LEU A 208 19.09 -14.37 11.88
C LEU A 208 19.46 -15.23 10.67
N GLU A 209 19.58 -16.56 10.83
CA GLU A 209 19.98 -17.46 9.76
C GLU A 209 18.95 -17.45 8.62
N GLY A 210 19.38 -17.03 7.43
CA GLY A 210 18.53 -16.95 6.24
C GLY A 210 17.54 -15.79 6.19
N LEU A 211 17.26 -15.09 7.30
CA LEU A 211 16.32 -13.95 7.37
C LEU A 211 16.70 -12.84 6.38
N TRP A 212 17.99 -12.62 6.15
CA TRP A 212 18.47 -11.59 5.24
C TRP A 212 17.95 -11.75 3.81
N LYS A 213 17.71 -12.98 3.34
CA LYS A 213 17.16 -13.27 1.99
C LYS A 213 15.74 -12.72 1.87
N PHE A 214 14.88 -13.06 2.85
CA PHE A 214 13.52 -12.52 2.92
C PHE A 214 13.54 -11.02 3.16
N GLY A 215 14.39 -10.53 4.08
CA GLY A 215 14.53 -9.12 4.38
C GLY A 215 14.90 -8.27 3.16
N LEU A 216 15.82 -8.73 2.32
CA LEU A 216 16.19 -8.04 1.07
C LEU A 216 15.04 -8.04 0.05
N LEU A 217 14.39 -9.19 -0.19
CA LEU A 217 13.25 -9.27 -1.10
C LEU A 217 12.10 -8.39 -0.62
N MET A 218 11.77 -8.47 0.68
CA MET A 218 10.73 -7.64 1.28
C MET A 218 11.11 -6.16 1.27
N ALA A 219 12.39 -5.81 1.45
CA ALA A 219 12.87 -4.43 1.31
C ALA A 219 12.64 -3.90 -0.11
N LEU A 220 12.92 -4.67 -1.14
CA LEU A 220 12.70 -4.26 -2.54
C LEU A 220 11.21 -4.10 -2.83
N PHE A 221 10.41 -5.13 -2.58
CA PHE A 221 9.00 -5.18 -2.97
C PHE A 221 8.05 -4.50 -1.99
N GLY A 222 8.42 -4.34 -0.72
CA GLY A 222 7.56 -3.78 0.32
C GLY A 222 8.01 -2.43 0.88
N ALA A 223 9.24 -1.98 0.60
CA ALA A 223 9.71 -0.68 1.05
C ALA A 223 10.23 0.18 -0.12
N ILE A 224 11.22 -0.29 -0.90
CA ILE A 224 11.88 0.55 -1.90
C ILE A 224 10.95 0.86 -3.07
N PHE A 225 10.52 -0.16 -3.82
CA PHE A 225 9.69 0.07 -5.01
C PHE A 225 8.39 0.79 -4.68
N PRO A 226 7.56 0.33 -3.71
CA PRO A 226 6.32 1.02 -3.44
C PRO A 226 6.53 2.45 -2.96
N ILE A 227 7.40 2.66 -1.94
CA ILE A 227 7.59 3.99 -1.36
C ILE A 227 8.16 4.97 -2.40
N VAL A 228 9.15 4.54 -3.19
CA VAL A 228 9.73 5.37 -4.26
C VAL A 228 8.69 5.68 -5.34
N PHE A 229 7.95 4.68 -5.79
CA PHE A 229 6.95 4.88 -6.84
C PHE A 229 5.76 5.74 -6.36
N PHE A 230 5.28 5.55 -5.14
CA PHE A 230 4.29 6.44 -4.54
C PHE A 230 4.86 7.85 -4.35
N ALA A 231 6.11 8.00 -3.93
CA ALA A 231 6.77 9.30 -3.79
C ALA A 231 6.94 10.03 -5.13
N ILE A 232 7.10 9.32 -6.24
CA ILE A 232 7.11 9.90 -7.59
C ILE A 232 5.70 10.25 -8.06
N GLY A 233 4.74 9.35 -7.87
CA GLY A 233 3.41 9.45 -8.46
C GLY A 233 2.46 10.35 -7.69
N SER A 234 2.38 10.19 -6.35
CA SER A 234 1.37 10.84 -5.51
C SER A 234 1.40 12.38 -5.52
N PRO A 235 2.55 13.07 -5.59
CA PRO A 235 2.56 14.53 -5.65
C PRO A 235 1.93 15.14 -6.90
N HIS A 236 1.76 14.32 -7.95
CA HIS A 236 1.28 14.77 -9.26
C HIS A 236 -0.16 14.31 -9.56
N LEU A 237 -0.76 13.53 -8.68
CA LEU A 237 -2.13 13.05 -8.78
C LEU A 237 -2.97 13.60 -7.61
N ASP A 238 -4.27 13.65 -7.81
CA ASP A 238 -5.16 13.80 -6.67
C ASP A 238 -5.19 12.50 -5.83
N SER A 239 -5.40 12.65 -4.53
CA SER A 239 -5.27 11.53 -3.58
C SER A 239 -6.30 10.44 -3.84
N GLY A 240 -7.52 10.80 -4.25
CA GLY A 240 -8.56 9.82 -4.58
C GLY A 240 -8.21 9.03 -5.86
N LEU A 241 -7.56 9.65 -6.85
CA LEU A 241 -7.07 8.91 -8.01
C LEU A 241 -5.92 7.98 -7.63
N ALA A 242 -5.01 8.44 -6.76
CA ALA A 242 -3.91 7.62 -6.28
C ALA A 242 -4.40 6.39 -5.50
N THR A 243 -5.44 6.53 -4.65
CA THR A 243 -6.05 5.39 -3.94
C THR A 243 -6.76 4.42 -4.90
N ILE A 244 -7.48 4.92 -5.91
CA ILE A 244 -8.10 4.08 -6.93
C ILE A 244 -7.05 3.24 -7.67
N VAL A 245 -5.97 3.88 -8.13
CA VAL A 245 -4.89 3.19 -8.83
C VAL A 245 -4.13 2.22 -7.90
N GLY A 246 -3.99 2.59 -6.64
CA GLY A 246 -3.41 1.75 -5.58
C GLY A 246 -4.13 0.41 -5.40
N SER A 247 -5.42 0.33 -5.75
CA SER A 247 -6.18 -0.93 -5.69
C SER A 247 -5.67 -2.03 -6.64
N ALA A 248 -4.73 -1.71 -7.54
CA ALA A 248 -4.03 -2.70 -8.36
C ALA A 248 -3.22 -3.71 -7.52
N GLU A 249 -2.99 -3.42 -6.25
CA GLU A 249 -2.36 -4.33 -5.28
C GLU A 249 -3.07 -5.69 -5.22
N LEU A 250 -4.41 -5.73 -5.18
CA LEU A 250 -5.14 -6.98 -5.03
C LEU A 250 -5.07 -7.87 -6.29
N PRO A 251 -5.30 -7.39 -7.52
CA PRO A 251 -5.03 -8.16 -8.71
C PRO A 251 -3.60 -8.71 -8.77
N ALA A 252 -2.62 -7.89 -8.40
CA ALA A 252 -1.22 -8.29 -8.37
C ALA A 252 -0.94 -9.35 -7.29
N ALA A 253 -1.58 -9.25 -6.11
CA ALA A 253 -1.44 -10.24 -5.04
C ALA A 253 -1.99 -11.59 -5.46
N VAL A 254 -3.16 -11.64 -6.10
CA VAL A 254 -3.75 -12.89 -6.61
C VAL A 254 -2.88 -13.49 -7.71
N ALA A 255 -2.39 -12.68 -8.65
CA ALA A 255 -1.48 -13.15 -9.70
C ALA A 255 -0.15 -13.68 -9.11
N ALA A 256 0.43 -12.99 -8.12
CA ALA A 256 1.64 -13.44 -7.44
C ALA A 256 1.41 -14.75 -6.66
N ALA A 257 0.28 -14.89 -5.98
CA ALA A 257 -0.08 -16.13 -5.28
C ALA A 257 -0.19 -17.32 -6.25
N MET A 258 -0.77 -17.10 -7.44
CA MET A 258 -0.82 -18.12 -8.48
C MET A 258 0.58 -18.50 -8.99
N LEU A 259 1.41 -17.51 -9.31
CA LEU A 259 2.71 -17.73 -9.97
C LEU A 259 3.79 -18.21 -9.00
N ILE A 260 3.79 -17.69 -7.76
CA ILE A 260 4.84 -17.95 -6.76
C ILE A 260 4.48 -19.09 -5.82
N LEU A 261 3.20 -19.17 -5.41
CA LEU A 261 2.73 -20.15 -4.43
C LEU A 261 1.98 -21.32 -5.08
N GLY A 262 1.72 -21.28 -6.39
CA GLY A 262 0.97 -22.32 -7.11
C GLY A 262 -0.52 -22.37 -6.75
N GLU A 263 -1.09 -21.30 -6.19
CA GLU A 263 -2.50 -21.26 -5.80
C GLU A 263 -3.41 -21.24 -7.03
N ARG A 264 -4.56 -21.92 -6.94
CA ARG A 264 -5.57 -21.89 -7.99
C ARG A 264 -6.50 -20.72 -7.80
N ILE A 265 -6.75 -19.98 -8.86
CA ILE A 265 -7.69 -18.86 -8.87
C ILE A 265 -9.07 -19.36 -9.26
N SER A 266 -10.09 -19.02 -8.47
CA SER A 266 -11.49 -19.32 -8.78
C SER A 266 -12.05 -18.38 -9.87
N GLU A 267 -13.14 -18.78 -10.52
CA GLU A 267 -13.85 -17.93 -11.48
C GLU A 267 -14.34 -16.63 -10.83
N ALA A 268 -14.83 -16.71 -9.59
CA ALA A 268 -15.24 -15.54 -8.81
C ALA A 268 -14.09 -14.56 -8.58
N GLN A 269 -12.90 -15.05 -8.24
CA GLN A 269 -11.70 -14.21 -8.09
C GLN A 269 -11.31 -13.55 -9.42
N THR A 270 -11.37 -14.30 -10.52
CA THR A 270 -11.10 -13.75 -11.86
C THR A 270 -12.08 -12.62 -12.21
N PHE A 271 -13.38 -12.83 -11.96
CA PHE A 271 -14.39 -11.78 -12.14
C PHE A 271 -14.12 -10.55 -11.29
N GLY A 272 -13.76 -10.73 -10.02
CA GLY A 272 -13.39 -9.64 -9.10
C GLY A 272 -12.20 -8.84 -9.61
N ILE A 273 -11.14 -9.51 -10.10
CA ILE A 273 -9.96 -8.87 -10.69
C ILE A 273 -10.35 -8.01 -11.88
N VAL A 274 -11.19 -8.52 -12.79
CA VAL A 274 -11.68 -7.77 -13.96
C VAL A 274 -12.43 -6.51 -13.52
N LEU A 275 -13.32 -6.61 -12.52
CA LEU A 275 -14.05 -5.45 -11.98
C LEU A 275 -13.10 -4.40 -11.41
N ILE A 276 -12.06 -4.81 -10.66
CA ILE A 276 -11.04 -3.90 -10.11
C ILE A 276 -10.31 -3.18 -11.24
N LEU A 277 -9.84 -3.89 -12.25
CA LEU A 277 -9.12 -3.29 -13.38
C LEU A 277 -10.01 -2.30 -14.18
N ILE A 278 -11.29 -2.61 -14.36
CA ILE A 278 -12.27 -1.69 -14.96
C ILE A 278 -12.42 -0.45 -14.06
N GLY A 279 -12.60 -0.65 -12.75
CA GLY A 279 -12.73 0.44 -11.79
C GLY A 279 -11.54 1.40 -11.81
N ILE A 280 -10.31 0.88 -11.84
CA ILE A 280 -9.07 1.67 -11.96
C ILE A 280 -9.04 2.48 -13.27
N SER A 281 -9.56 1.93 -14.34
CA SER A 281 -9.49 2.52 -15.68
C SER A 281 -10.43 3.72 -15.86
N ILE A 282 -11.62 3.71 -15.24
CA ILE A 282 -12.68 4.72 -15.44
C ILE A 282 -12.19 6.17 -15.25
N PRO A 283 -11.57 6.55 -14.12
CA PRO A 283 -11.11 7.93 -13.92
C PRO A 283 -10.02 8.33 -14.92
N GLN A 284 -9.17 7.38 -15.32
CA GLN A 284 -8.08 7.63 -16.28
C GLN A 284 -8.62 8.05 -17.65
N PHE A 285 -9.66 7.37 -18.16
CA PHE A 285 -10.30 7.73 -19.42
C PHE A 285 -11.03 9.06 -19.35
N THR A 286 -11.69 9.36 -18.23
CA THR A 286 -12.39 10.63 -18.02
C THR A 286 -11.41 11.82 -18.05
N LEU A 287 -10.26 11.70 -17.38
CA LEU A 287 -9.21 12.72 -17.40
C LEU A 287 -8.62 12.93 -18.79
N LYS A 288 -8.38 11.85 -19.56
CA LYS A 288 -7.88 11.92 -20.92
C LYS A 288 -8.85 12.65 -21.86
N LYS A 289 -10.16 12.40 -21.73
CA LYS A 289 -11.21 13.06 -22.50
C LYS A 289 -11.31 14.54 -22.16
N ALA A 290 -11.25 14.92 -20.88
CA ALA A 290 -11.26 16.31 -20.44
C ALA A 290 -10.03 17.10 -20.93
N ALA A 291 -8.85 16.47 -20.92
CA ALA A 291 -7.63 17.08 -21.46
C ALA A 291 -7.74 17.31 -22.99
N LYS A 292 -8.25 16.33 -23.74
CA LYS A 292 -8.42 16.45 -25.19
C LYS A 292 -9.36 17.61 -25.58
N ASN A 293 -10.46 17.77 -24.84
CA ASN A 293 -11.44 18.84 -25.11
C ASN A 293 -10.89 20.26 -24.81
N ARG A 294 -9.90 20.41 -23.91
CA ARG A 294 -9.24 21.70 -23.62
C ARG A 294 -8.25 22.14 -24.69
N PHE A 295 -7.77 21.25 -25.55
CA PHE A 295 -6.86 21.55 -26.66
C PHE A 295 -7.58 21.66 -28.01
N SER A 296 -8.89 21.42 -28.05
CA SER A 296 -9.72 21.52 -29.25
C SER A 296 -10.61 22.78 -29.27
N THR A 297 -10.56 23.61 -28.26
CA THR A 297 -11.12 24.97 -28.17
C THR A 297 -10.00 26.00 -28.12
#